data_d45118222efaa66f4e0ee80c3838aa39
#
_entry.id   d45118222efaa66f4e0ee80c3838aa39
#
_cell.length_a   1.000
_cell.length_b   1.000
_cell.length_c   1.000
_cell.angle_alpha   90.00
_cell.angle_beta   90.00
_cell.angle_gamma   90.00
#
_symmetry.space_group_name_H-M   'P 1'
#
loop_
_entity.id
_entity.type
_entity.pdbx_description
1 polymer ?
#
loop_
_entity_poly.entity_id
_entity_poly.type
_entity_poly.pdbx_seq_one_letter_code
_entity_poly.pdbx_strand_id
1 'polypeptide(L)'
;MSGIHHVTAIAGEPQKNFSFYTRDLGLRFIKKTVNFDDPATYHFYYGDETGRPGSILTFFPWDGAPAGRRGVGETHQTTFRVPQRSLGYWTQRFLEKGIKYEALEKRFGESVLAFSDPDGMALALVGIAGAGEEPAWSNGDVPVEHAIRGFQGVTLLLDDAAKTANILTDVFGFRETAREGSVTRFKAPGDAQGNVVDIYEAKGFLRGSQGRGSVHHIAFRAKDDAEQGVMAQKLVSNHGLHPTEQKDRNYFRSIYFREPGGVLFEIATDIPGFAVDEPVETLGRDLKLPSFLEPHRKEIEGVLPVLQGAAS
;
A
#
# COMPACT_ATOMS: atom_id res chain seq x y z
N MET A 1 -10.06 -1.45 15.26
CA MET A 1 -8.62 -1.72 15.00
C MET A 1 -8.10 -0.58 14.15
N SER A 2 -6.95 -0.01 14.46
CA SER A 2 -6.39 1.13 13.73
C SER A 2 -5.19 0.68 12.92
N GLY A 3 -4.87 1.36 11.83
CA GLY A 3 -3.71 1.08 10.98
C GLY A 3 -3.99 1.30 9.51
N ILE A 4 -3.01 1.02 8.67
CA ILE A 4 -3.13 1.05 7.21
C ILE A 4 -3.89 -0.20 6.77
N HIS A 5 -4.90 -0.03 5.90
CA HIS A 5 -5.61 -1.12 5.24
C HIS A 5 -4.83 -1.56 4.01
N HIS A 6 -4.59 -0.64 3.10
CA HIS A 6 -3.82 -0.86 1.88
C HIS A 6 -3.13 0.42 1.40
N VAL A 7 -2.21 0.26 0.48
CA VAL A 7 -1.58 1.36 -0.26
C VAL A 7 -1.81 1.10 -1.75
N THR A 8 -2.32 2.09 -2.47
CA THR A 8 -2.51 2.02 -3.93
C THR A 8 -1.50 2.92 -4.62
N ALA A 9 -0.82 2.42 -5.63
CA ALA A 9 0.19 3.13 -6.39
C ALA A 9 -0.10 3.08 -7.90
N ILE A 10 0.57 3.93 -8.65
CA ILE A 10 0.53 3.97 -10.11
C ILE A 10 1.80 3.30 -10.63
N ALA A 11 1.65 2.32 -11.50
CA ALA A 11 2.74 1.65 -12.19
C ALA A 11 2.71 1.92 -13.70
N GLY A 12 3.79 1.59 -14.37
CA GLY A 12 3.87 1.54 -15.82
C GLY A 12 3.42 0.20 -16.37
N GLU A 13 4.35 -0.54 -16.98
CA GLU A 13 4.10 -1.81 -17.64
C GLU A 13 3.55 -2.90 -16.71
N PRO A 14 2.34 -3.46 -16.97
CA PRO A 14 1.69 -4.44 -16.10
C PRO A 14 2.54 -5.69 -15.82
N GLN A 15 3.20 -6.24 -16.86
CA GLN A 15 4.01 -7.45 -16.71
C GLN A 15 5.23 -7.24 -15.82
N LYS A 16 5.86 -6.07 -15.93
CA LYS A 16 7.02 -5.70 -15.11
C LYS A 16 6.65 -5.56 -13.65
N ASN A 17 5.52 -4.88 -13.40
CA ASN A 17 4.94 -4.75 -12.07
C ASN A 17 4.63 -6.15 -11.48
N PHE A 18 3.90 -6.99 -12.22
CA PHE A 18 3.54 -8.33 -11.79
C PHE A 18 4.77 -9.17 -11.43
N SER A 19 5.77 -9.21 -12.31
CA SER A 19 6.99 -10.01 -12.09
C SER A 19 7.78 -9.54 -10.87
N PHE A 20 7.92 -8.24 -10.68
CA PHE A 20 8.66 -7.67 -9.54
C PHE A 20 8.00 -8.03 -8.20
N TYR A 21 6.70 -7.78 -8.06
CA TYR A 21 6.03 -7.99 -6.78
C TYR A 21 5.83 -9.47 -6.44
N THR A 22 5.62 -10.33 -7.44
CA THR A 22 5.42 -11.77 -7.20
C THR A 22 6.72 -12.55 -7.11
N ARG A 23 7.68 -12.34 -8.02
CA ARG A 23 8.92 -13.14 -8.11
C ARG A 23 10.06 -12.53 -7.32
N ASP A 24 10.27 -11.22 -7.42
CA ASP A 24 11.41 -10.59 -6.77
C ASP A 24 11.15 -10.31 -5.30
N LEU A 25 9.95 -9.84 -4.94
CA LEU A 25 9.55 -9.60 -3.54
C LEU A 25 8.80 -10.79 -2.90
N GLY A 26 8.30 -11.75 -3.68
CA GLY A 26 7.62 -12.94 -3.17
C GLY A 26 6.25 -12.68 -2.56
N LEU A 27 5.58 -11.57 -2.90
CA LEU A 27 4.21 -11.30 -2.46
C LEU A 27 3.22 -12.19 -3.22
N ARG A 28 2.12 -12.55 -2.57
CA ARG A 28 1.03 -13.22 -3.24
C ARG A 28 0.28 -12.24 -4.15
N PHE A 29 -0.05 -12.68 -5.36
CA PHE A 29 -1.00 -11.98 -6.22
C PHE A 29 -2.40 -12.33 -5.76
N ILE A 30 -3.07 -11.38 -5.10
CA ILE A 30 -4.34 -11.59 -4.39
C ILE A 30 -5.52 -11.44 -5.31
N LYS A 31 -5.49 -10.42 -6.19
CA LYS A 31 -6.62 -10.16 -7.09
C LYS A 31 -6.15 -9.54 -8.38
N LYS A 32 -6.71 -10.04 -9.48
CA LYS A 32 -6.64 -9.48 -10.81
C LYS A 32 -8.02 -8.95 -11.18
N THR A 33 -8.18 -7.64 -11.19
CA THR A 33 -9.42 -6.97 -11.59
C THR A 33 -9.08 -5.72 -12.40
N VAL A 34 -10.04 -4.87 -12.67
CA VAL A 34 -9.88 -3.62 -13.39
C VAL A 34 -10.12 -2.42 -12.48
N ASN A 35 -9.64 -1.26 -12.88
CA ASN A 35 -10.06 -0.01 -12.28
C ASN A 35 -11.56 0.22 -12.61
N PHE A 36 -12.41 0.31 -11.60
CA PHE A 36 -13.86 0.44 -11.80
C PHE A 36 -14.28 1.77 -12.42
N ASP A 37 -13.40 2.78 -12.34
CA ASP A 37 -13.60 4.09 -12.95
C ASP A 37 -12.97 4.17 -14.36
N ASP A 38 -12.08 3.20 -14.73
CA ASP A 38 -11.44 3.06 -16.05
C ASP A 38 -11.19 1.56 -16.38
N PRO A 39 -12.20 0.82 -16.88
CA PRO A 39 -12.11 -0.63 -17.05
C PRO A 39 -11.09 -1.13 -18.09
N ALA A 40 -10.48 -0.23 -18.87
CA ALA A 40 -9.38 -0.56 -19.76
C ALA A 40 -8.03 -0.73 -19.04
N THR A 41 -7.98 -0.43 -17.75
CA THR A 41 -6.80 -0.51 -16.89
C THR A 41 -6.98 -1.59 -15.84
N TYR A 42 -5.97 -2.44 -15.67
CA TYR A 42 -5.95 -3.39 -14.55
C TYR A 42 -5.95 -2.69 -13.19
N HIS A 43 -6.47 -3.40 -12.19
CA HIS A 43 -6.22 -3.12 -10.78
C HIS A 43 -5.65 -4.39 -10.14
N PHE A 44 -4.35 -4.37 -9.84
CA PHE A 44 -3.64 -5.48 -9.24
C PHE A 44 -3.58 -5.33 -7.73
N TYR A 45 -3.71 -6.45 -7.03
CA TYR A 45 -3.58 -6.51 -5.57
C TYR A 45 -2.55 -7.57 -5.19
N TYR A 46 -1.58 -7.16 -4.39
CA TYR A 46 -0.57 -8.04 -3.79
C TYR A 46 -0.68 -7.99 -2.28
N GLY A 47 -0.33 -9.09 -1.62
CA GLY A 47 -0.42 -9.13 -0.16
C GLY A 47 0.17 -10.40 0.43
N ASP A 48 -0.32 -10.72 1.63
CA ASP A 48 -0.06 -12.00 2.29
C ASP A 48 -0.97 -13.12 1.73
N GLU A 49 -1.06 -14.24 2.43
CA GLU A 49 -1.81 -15.42 1.97
C GLU A 49 -3.28 -15.14 1.61
N THR A 50 -3.95 -14.24 2.32
CA THR A 50 -5.39 -13.97 2.14
C THR A 50 -5.73 -12.53 1.78
N GLY A 51 -4.72 -11.65 1.68
CA GLY A 51 -4.94 -10.23 1.47
C GLY A 51 -5.51 -9.54 2.71
N ARG A 52 -4.92 -9.80 3.89
CA ARG A 52 -5.37 -9.16 5.12
C ARG A 52 -5.08 -7.66 5.12
N PRO A 53 -5.95 -6.83 5.69
CA PRO A 53 -5.66 -5.43 5.94
C PRO A 53 -4.29 -5.23 6.63
N GLY A 54 -3.49 -4.31 6.11
CA GLY A 54 -2.10 -4.11 6.55
C GLY A 54 -1.06 -4.87 5.72
N SER A 55 -1.48 -5.71 4.76
CA SER A 55 -0.56 -6.39 3.84
C SER A 55 -0.75 -6.01 2.38
N ILE A 56 -1.82 -5.32 2.04
CA ILE A 56 -2.31 -5.16 0.67
C ILE A 56 -1.65 -3.95 -0.02
N LEU A 57 -0.79 -4.22 -1.00
CA LEU A 57 -0.27 -3.22 -1.93
C LEU A 57 -0.99 -3.37 -3.27
N THR A 58 -1.58 -2.28 -3.80
CA THR A 58 -2.33 -2.33 -5.04
C THR A 58 -1.77 -1.40 -6.09
N PHE A 59 -2.05 -1.68 -7.37
CA PHE A 59 -1.55 -0.90 -8.48
C PHE A 59 -2.59 -0.66 -9.56
N PHE A 60 -2.56 0.55 -10.11
CA PHE A 60 -3.07 0.87 -11.42
C PHE A 60 -1.90 0.90 -12.42
N PRO A 61 -1.66 -0.18 -13.18
CA PRO A 61 -0.60 -0.21 -14.18
C PRO A 61 -1.10 0.47 -15.47
N TRP A 62 -0.71 1.72 -15.65
CA TRP A 62 -0.96 2.49 -16.88
C TRP A 62 0.27 2.49 -17.75
N ASP A 63 0.25 1.66 -18.80
CA ASP A 63 1.34 1.66 -19.77
C ASP A 63 1.45 3.04 -20.46
N GLY A 64 2.68 3.56 -20.52
CA GLY A 64 2.93 4.90 -21.05
C GLY A 64 2.65 6.06 -20.07
N ALA A 65 2.22 5.83 -18.84
CA ALA A 65 2.07 6.89 -17.85
C ALA A 65 3.39 7.66 -17.64
N PRO A 66 3.35 9.00 -17.55
CA PRO A 66 4.54 9.78 -17.22
C PRO A 66 5.03 9.42 -15.82
N ALA A 67 6.35 9.54 -15.59
CA ALA A 67 6.91 9.33 -14.26
C ALA A 67 6.36 10.36 -13.27
N GLY A 68 5.99 9.90 -12.08
CA GLY A 68 5.67 10.77 -10.96
C GLY A 68 6.90 11.55 -10.49
N ARG A 69 6.68 12.65 -9.81
CA ARG A 69 7.74 13.44 -9.17
C ARG A 69 7.54 13.46 -7.67
N ARG A 70 8.55 13.00 -6.94
CA ARG A 70 8.54 13.08 -5.47
C ARG A 70 8.55 14.53 -5.01
N GLY A 71 7.76 14.84 -4.00
CA GLY A 71 7.67 16.16 -3.44
C GLY A 71 6.66 16.26 -2.31
N VAL A 72 6.47 17.47 -1.83
CA VAL A 72 5.50 17.76 -0.76
C VAL A 72 4.09 17.46 -1.25
N GLY A 73 3.30 16.83 -0.37
CA GLY A 73 1.93 16.38 -0.64
C GLY A 73 1.83 14.98 -1.22
N GLU A 74 2.91 14.18 -1.12
CA GLU A 74 2.97 12.80 -1.60
C GLU A 74 3.41 11.83 -0.50
N THR A 75 3.14 10.55 -0.72
CA THR A 75 3.77 9.49 0.06
C THR A 75 5.21 9.33 -0.41
N HIS A 76 6.14 9.58 0.50
CA HIS A 76 7.57 9.54 0.22
C HIS A 76 8.11 8.12 0.09
N GLN A 77 7.66 7.22 0.97
CA GLN A 77 8.13 5.83 1.01
C GLN A 77 7.06 4.92 1.62
N THR A 78 6.96 3.70 1.09
CA THR A 78 6.18 2.60 1.67
C THR A 78 7.13 1.55 2.23
N THR A 79 6.91 1.10 3.47
CA THR A 79 7.80 0.21 4.17
C THR A 79 7.13 -1.11 4.53
N PHE A 80 7.84 -2.22 4.27
CA PHE A 80 7.43 -3.57 4.64
C PHE A 80 8.23 -4.05 5.84
N ARG A 81 7.61 -4.88 6.67
CA ARG A 81 8.27 -5.53 7.79
C ARG A 81 8.79 -6.92 7.39
N VAL A 82 9.99 -7.22 7.81
CA VAL A 82 10.62 -8.53 7.65
C VAL A 82 11.26 -8.94 8.97
N PRO A 83 11.53 -10.24 9.20
CA PRO A 83 12.34 -10.65 10.35
C PRO A 83 13.68 -9.92 10.34
N GLN A 84 14.11 -9.38 11.48
CA GLN A 84 15.32 -8.56 11.56
C GLN A 84 16.57 -9.28 11.00
N ARG A 85 16.66 -10.59 11.20
CA ARG A 85 17.74 -11.44 10.67
C ARG A 85 17.74 -11.60 9.16
N SER A 86 16.65 -11.22 8.48
CA SER A 86 16.47 -11.41 7.03
C SER A 86 17.07 -10.30 6.17
N LEU A 87 17.52 -9.18 6.75
CA LEU A 87 18.06 -8.06 5.96
C LEU A 87 19.30 -8.42 5.15
N GLY A 88 20.16 -9.31 5.67
CA GLY A 88 21.31 -9.84 4.92
C GLY A 88 20.89 -10.65 3.69
N TYR A 89 19.89 -11.54 3.85
CA TYR A 89 19.28 -12.26 2.73
C TYR A 89 18.73 -11.30 1.66
N TRP A 90 17.99 -10.29 2.06
CA TRP A 90 17.41 -9.32 1.13
C TRP A 90 18.45 -8.47 0.42
N THR A 91 19.53 -8.08 1.10
CA THR A 91 20.65 -7.37 0.47
C THR A 91 21.29 -8.22 -0.64
N GLN A 92 21.56 -9.50 -0.33
CA GLN A 92 22.11 -10.44 -1.32
C GLN A 92 21.14 -10.65 -2.49
N ARG A 93 19.84 -10.86 -2.20
CA ARG A 93 18.81 -11.04 -3.22
C ARG A 93 18.68 -9.84 -4.15
N PHE A 94 18.70 -8.61 -3.61
CA PHE A 94 18.64 -7.39 -4.43
C PHE A 94 19.85 -7.26 -5.34
N LEU A 95 21.03 -7.59 -4.84
CA LEU A 95 22.26 -7.63 -5.66
C LEU A 95 22.12 -8.65 -6.82
N GLU A 96 21.69 -9.87 -6.54
CA GLU A 96 21.52 -10.94 -7.53
C GLU A 96 20.44 -10.60 -8.58
N LYS A 97 19.39 -9.91 -8.18
CA LYS A 97 18.27 -9.50 -9.04
C LYS A 97 18.53 -8.15 -9.77
N GLY A 98 19.64 -7.47 -9.47
CA GLY A 98 19.95 -6.16 -10.03
C GLY A 98 18.98 -5.04 -9.56
N ILE A 99 18.35 -5.23 -8.41
CA ILE A 99 17.44 -4.23 -7.81
C ILE A 99 18.29 -3.14 -7.17
N LYS A 100 17.98 -1.88 -7.46
CA LYS A 100 18.66 -0.74 -6.83
C LYS A 100 18.28 -0.62 -5.37
N TYR A 101 19.25 -0.64 -4.48
CA TYR A 101 19.07 -0.48 -3.05
C TYR A 101 20.15 0.42 -2.47
N GLU A 102 19.90 0.95 -1.27
CA GLU A 102 20.81 1.81 -0.53
C GLU A 102 21.48 1.05 0.61
N ALA A 103 22.53 1.62 1.19
CA ALA A 103 23.18 1.02 2.35
C ALA A 103 22.17 0.91 3.52
N LEU A 104 22.33 -0.16 4.31
CA LEU A 104 21.54 -0.32 5.55
C LEU A 104 21.74 0.90 6.46
N GLU A 105 20.65 1.45 6.92
CA GLU A 105 20.62 2.57 7.87
C GLU A 105 19.79 2.25 9.10
N LYS A 106 19.85 3.16 10.10
CA LYS A 106 18.99 3.12 11.28
C LYS A 106 17.99 4.27 11.21
N ARG A 107 16.71 3.98 11.45
CA ARG A 107 15.64 4.96 11.64
C ARG A 107 14.84 4.56 12.85
N PHE A 108 14.69 5.43 13.83
CA PHE A 108 14.01 5.13 15.10
C PHE A 108 14.50 3.83 15.75
N GLY A 109 15.79 3.53 15.64
CA GLY A 109 16.41 2.30 16.16
C GLY A 109 16.21 1.05 15.31
N GLU A 110 15.34 1.06 14.33
CA GLU A 110 15.07 -0.06 13.39
C GLU A 110 16.11 -0.07 12.26
N SER A 111 16.49 -1.27 11.79
CA SER A 111 17.35 -1.41 10.61
C SER A 111 16.50 -1.36 9.35
N VAL A 112 16.86 -0.51 8.40
CA VAL A 112 16.10 -0.22 7.19
C VAL A 112 16.97 -0.46 5.96
N LEU A 113 16.46 -1.21 4.99
CA LEU A 113 17.03 -1.43 3.67
C LEU A 113 16.11 -0.75 2.64
N ALA A 114 16.49 0.45 2.20
CA ALA A 114 15.74 1.20 1.20
C ALA A 114 16.06 0.71 -0.22
N PHE A 115 15.05 0.66 -1.09
CA PHE A 115 15.16 0.25 -2.48
C PHE A 115 14.07 0.90 -3.33
N SER A 116 14.10 0.67 -4.64
CA SER A 116 13.07 1.15 -5.55
C SER A 116 12.52 0.02 -6.41
N ASP A 117 11.24 0.10 -6.72
CA ASP A 117 10.62 -0.76 -7.72
C ASP A 117 11.03 -0.37 -9.17
N PRO A 118 10.63 -1.12 -10.19
CA PRO A 118 10.99 -0.83 -11.60
C PRO A 118 10.53 0.54 -12.11
N ASP A 119 9.50 1.13 -11.52
CA ASP A 119 8.98 2.45 -11.90
C ASP A 119 9.52 3.60 -11.02
N GLY A 120 10.40 3.26 -10.06
CA GLY A 120 11.04 4.22 -9.16
C GLY A 120 10.26 4.53 -7.90
N MET A 121 9.21 3.74 -7.57
CA MET A 121 8.51 3.87 -6.27
C MET A 121 9.49 3.58 -5.14
N ALA A 122 9.54 4.48 -4.15
CA ALA A 122 10.39 4.28 -2.98
C ALA A 122 9.80 3.29 -2.01
N LEU A 123 10.54 2.23 -1.77
CA LEU A 123 10.19 1.14 -0.87
C LEU A 123 11.30 0.93 0.17
N ALA A 124 10.98 0.28 1.28
CA ALA A 124 12.00 -0.22 2.19
C ALA A 124 11.57 -1.50 2.91
N LEU A 125 12.56 -2.31 3.27
CA LEU A 125 12.38 -3.41 4.22
C LEU A 125 12.87 -2.96 5.59
N VAL A 126 12.04 -3.15 6.61
CA VAL A 126 12.36 -2.83 7.99
C VAL A 126 12.49 -4.12 8.79
N GLY A 127 13.66 -4.32 9.38
CA GLY A 127 13.94 -5.49 10.22
C GLY A 127 13.30 -5.36 11.59
N ILE A 128 12.26 -6.16 11.84
CA ILE A 128 11.47 -6.13 13.08
C ILE A 128 11.78 -7.36 13.93
N ALA A 129 12.09 -7.12 15.20
CA ALA A 129 12.24 -8.19 16.18
C ALA A 129 10.88 -8.89 16.39
N GLY A 130 10.89 -10.23 16.42
CA GLY A 130 9.67 -11.02 16.58
C GLY A 130 8.84 -11.23 15.29
N ALA A 131 9.07 -10.48 14.22
CA ALA A 131 8.33 -10.67 12.97
C ALA A 131 8.51 -12.06 12.34
N GLY A 132 9.51 -12.83 12.76
CA GLY A 132 9.69 -14.23 12.33
C GLY A 132 8.55 -15.16 12.73
N GLU A 133 7.84 -14.83 13.79
CA GLU A 133 6.70 -15.62 14.30
C GLU A 133 5.36 -15.22 13.65
N GLU A 134 5.35 -14.14 12.87
CA GLU A 134 4.15 -13.69 12.18
C GLU A 134 3.84 -14.57 10.96
N PRO A 135 2.55 -14.80 10.63
CA PRO A 135 2.17 -15.51 9.42
C PRO A 135 2.78 -14.88 8.18
N ALA A 136 3.22 -15.70 7.25
CA ALA A 136 3.80 -15.27 5.98
C ALA A 136 3.30 -16.12 4.82
N TRP A 137 3.26 -15.50 3.66
CA TRP A 137 3.13 -16.17 2.39
C TRP A 137 4.52 -16.51 1.81
N SER A 138 4.61 -17.64 1.15
CA SER A 138 5.77 -17.98 0.31
C SER A 138 5.30 -18.78 -0.91
N ASN A 139 5.73 -18.35 -2.08
CA ASN A 139 5.52 -19.07 -3.34
C ASN A 139 6.73 -19.94 -3.73
N GLY A 140 7.73 -20.05 -2.85
CA GLY A 140 8.99 -20.74 -3.10
C GLY A 140 10.13 -19.87 -3.64
N ASP A 141 9.86 -18.70 -4.21
CA ASP A 141 10.89 -17.76 -4.69
C ASP A 141 11.63 -17.08 -3.54
N VAL A 142 10.90 -16.80 -2.46
CA VAL A 142 11.44 -16.27 -1.21
C VAL A 142 11.15 -17.28 -0.09
N PRO A 143 12.17 -17.81 0.61
CA PRO A 143 11.95 -18.71 1.74
C PRO A 143 11.07 -18.07 2.82
N VAL A 144 10.18 -18.86 3.42
CA VAL A 144 9.18 -18.36 4.38
C VAL A 144 9.79 -17.63 5.56
N GLU A 145 10.98 -18.06 6.01
CA GLU A 145 11.72 -17.42 7.12
C GLU A 145 12.24 -16.02 6.78
N HIS A 146 12.27 -15.65 5.50
CA HIS A 146 12.69 -14.32 5.01
C HIS A 146 11.54 -13.51 4.43
N ALA A 147 10.38 -14.11 4.25
CA ALA A 147 9.25 -13.48 3.57
C ALA A 147 8.77 -12.18 4.26
N ILE A 148 8.22 -11.29 3.46
CA ILE A 148 7.58 -10.05 3.91
C ILE A 148 6.36 -10.40 4.78
N ARG A 149 6.17 -9.63 5.86
CA ARG A 149 5.10 -9.79 6.85
C ARG A 149 4.01 -8.71 6.75
N GLY A 150 3.84 -8.09 5.58
CA GLY A 150 2.96 -6.95 5.39
C GLY A 150 3.67 -5.61 5.61
N PHE A 151 2.91 -4.52 5.75
CA PHE A 151 3.49 -3.20 5.95
C PHE A 151 4.08 -3.02 7.35
N GLN A 152 5.23 -2.34 7.43
CA GLN A 152 5.61 -1.61 8.63
C GLN A 152 4.85 -0.29 8.67
N GLY A 153 4.82 0.46 7.56
CA GLY A 153 4.11 1.72 7.48
C GLY A 153 4.38 2.52 6.21
N VAL A 154 4.11 3.80 6.29
CA VAL A 154 4.37 4.78 5.23
C VAL A 154 5.05 6.02 5.78
N THR A 155 5.81 6.72 4.93
CA THR A 155 6.33 8.06 5.22
C THR A 155 5.64 9.06 4.30
N LEU A 156 5.02 10.09 4.88
CA LEU A 156 4.45 11.22 4.16
C LEU A 156 5.48 12.34 4.05
N LEU A 157 5.58 13.01 2.91
CA LEU A 157 6.40 14.22 2.74
C LEU A 157 5.49 15.44 2.69
N LEU A 158 5.51 16.26 3.75
CA LEU A 158 4.60 17.36 3.93
C LEU A 158 5.33 18.69 4.15
N ASP A 159 4.71 19.79 3.76
CA ASP A 159 5.20 21.14 4.07
C ASP A 159 4.97 21.50 5.55
N ASP A 160 3.82 21.10 6.08
CA ASP A 160 3.41 21.29 7.48
C ASP A 160 2.71 20.01 7.98
N ALA A 161 3.20 19.48 9.09
CA ALA A 161 2.71 18.24 9.67
C ALA A 161 1.46 18.41 10.55
N ALA A 162 1.20 19.62 11.09
CA ALA A 162 0.30 19.79 12.23
C ALA A 162 -1.13 19.33 11.98
N LYS A 163 -1.73 19.73 10.86
CA LYS A 163 -3.13 19.37 10.54
C LYS A 163 -3.28 17.88 10.24
N THR A 164 -2.32 17.29 9.53
CA THR A 164 -2.29 15.85 9.23
C THR A 164 -2.09 15.04 10.49
N ALA A 165 -1.20 15.46 11.39
CA ALA A 165 -1.01 14.83 12.70
C ALA A 165 -2.29 14.80 13.54
N ASN A 166 -3.06 15.89 13.53
CA ASN A 166 -4.35 15.95 14.22
C ASN A 166 -5.36 14.96 13.65
N ILE A 167 -5.39 14.77 12.32
CA ILE A 167 -6.26 13.76 11.69
C ILE A 167 -5.80 12.34 12.08
N LEU A 168 -4.50 12.06 12.02
CA LEU A 168 -3.96 10.76 12.43
C LEU A 168 -4.34 10.43 13.87
N THR A 169 -4.33 11.41 14.77
CA THR A 169 -4.63 11.18 16.18
C THR A 169 -6.12 11.12 16.48
N ASP A 170 -6.91 12.07 16.00
CA ASP A 170 -8.35 12.16 16.33
C ASP A 170 -9.19 11.14 15.54
N VAL A 171 -8.94 11.01 14.25
CA VAL A 171 -9.75 10.15 13.36
C VAL A 171 -9.28 8.70 13.40
N PHE A 172 -7.97 8.49 13.24
CA PHE A 172 -7.41 7.14 13.08
C PHE A 172 -6.80 6.56 14.36
N GLY A 173 -6.75 7.33 15.46
CA GLY A 173 -6.30 6.86 16.77
C GLY A 173 -4.79 6.60 16.88
N PHE A 174 -4.00 7.12 15.96
CA PHE A 174 -2.54 7.07 16.06
C PHE A 174 -2.06 7.99 17.19
N ARG A 175 -0.85 7.74 17.69
CA ARG A 175 -0.20 8.59 18.70
C ARG A 175 1.23 8.90 18.26
N GLU A 176 1.69 10.12 18.48
CA GLU A 176 3.10 10.46 18.34
C GLU A 176 3.90 9.62 19.33
N THR A 177 4.94 8.93 18.84
CA THR A 177 5.76 8.03 19.67
C THR A 177 7.24 8.40 19.68
N ALA A 178 7.74 9.03 18.62
CA ALA A 178 9.13 9.40 18.50
C ALA A 178 9.33 10.54 17.49
N ARG A 179 10.47 11.23 17.60
CA ARG A 179 10.90 12.22 16.63
C ARG A 179 12.40 12.08 16.38
N GLU A 180 12.79 12.10 15.11
CA GLU A 180 14.18 11.99 14.66
C GLU A 180 14.42 13.03 13.54
N GLY A 181 15.17 14.08 13.85
CA GLY A 181 15.33 15.22 12.92
C GLY A 181 14.01 15.85 12.51
N SER A 182 13.75 15.90 11.21
CA SER A 182 12.51 16.42 10.62
C SER A 182 11.41 15.37 10.47
N VAL A 183 11.61 14.16 11.01
CA VAL A 183 10.63 13.06 10.90
C VAL A 183 9.96 12.83 12.24
N THR A 184 8.63 12.85 12.25
CA THR A 184 7.81 12.53 13.42
C THR A 184 7.09 11.20 13.16
N ARG A 185 7.23 10.24 14.08
CA ARG A 185 6.61 8.91 14.01
C ARG A 185 5.31 8.87 14.79
N PHE A 186 4.27 8.39 14.11
CA PHE A 186 2.98 8.07 14.68
C PHE A 186 2.76 6.56 14.64
N LYS A 187 2.24 5.99 15.74
CA LYS A 187 1.87 4.57 15.79
C LYS A 187 0.40 4.40 16.18
N ALA A 188 -0.30 3.51 15.48
CA ALA A 188 -1.57 2.99 15.94
C ALA A 188 -1.36 2.03 17.13
N PRO A 189 -2.38 1.83 17.99
CA PRO A 189 -2.28 0.89 19.12
C PRO A 189 -1.98 -0.54 18.68
N GLY A 190 -1.10 -1.21 19.43
CA GLY A 190 -0.67 -2.59 19.16
C GLY A 190 0.48 -2.68 18.18
N ASP A 191 0.94 -3.92 17.93
CA ASP A 191 2.07 -4.23 17.05
C ASP A 191 1.63 -4.84 15.72
N ALA A 192 0.37 -4.60 15.31
CA ALA A 192 -0.17 -5.10 14.06
C ALA A 192 0.55 -4.49 12.83
N GLN A 193 0.44 -5.18 11.72
CA GLN A 193 0.96 -4.72 10.42
C GLN A 193 0.33 -3.37 10.05
N GLY A 194 1.12 -2.48 9.42
CA GLY A 194 0.65 -1.18 8.95
C GLY A 194 0.33 -0.17 10.07
N ASN A 195 0.93 -0.32 11.24
CA ASN A 195 0.65 0.52 12.38
C ASN A 195 1.53 1.78 12.49
N VAL A 196 2.39 2.07 11.51
CA VAL A 196 3.30 3.22 11.51
C VAL A 196 2.97 4.20 10.40
N VAL A 197 2.88 5.49 10.75
CA VAL A 197 2.90 6.61 9.81
C VAL A 197 3.98 7.57 10.25
N ASP A 198 4.99 7.76 9.42
CA ASP A 198 6.02 8.77 9.62
C ASP A 198 5.67 10.01 8.81
N ILE A 199 5.80 11.20 9.38
CA ILE A 199 5.69 12.47 8.67
C ILE A 199 7.06 13.11 8.59
N TYR A 200 7.57 13.25 7.37
CA TYR A 200 8.77 14.03 7.08
C TYR A 200 8.34 15.45 6.70
N GLU A 201 8.62 16.41 7.57
CA GLU A 201 8.34 17.83 7.32
C GLU A 201 9.48 18.47 6.52
N ALA A 202 9.15 18.97 5.32
CA ALA A 202 10.09 19.57 4.39
C ALA A 202 9.56 20.91 3.86
N LYS A 203 9.61 21.95 4.73
CA LYS A 203 9.10 23.29 4.43
C LYS A 203 9.74 23.90 3.18
N GLY A 204 8.90 24.40 2.30
CA GLY A 204 9.34 25.07 1.07
C GLY A 204 9.92 24.14 0.01
N PHE A 205 9.82 22.82 0.19
CA PHE A 205 10.24 21.88 -0.83
C PHE A 205 9.24 21.85 -2.01
N LEU A 206 9.69 21.40 -3.17
CA LEU A 206 8.86 21.32 -4.38
C LEU A 206 7.66 20.40 -4.17
N ARG A 207 6.49 20.76 -4.71
CA ARG A 207 5.34 19.89 -4.72
C ARG A 207 5.59 18.65 -5.59
N GLY A 208 5.11 17.52 -5.10
CA GLY A 208 5.05 16.29 -5.86
C GLY A 208 4.03 16.34 -6.98
N SER A 209 4.06 15.33 -7.83
CA SER A 209 3.02 15.07 -8.82
C SER A 209 2.87 13.57 -9.03
N GLN A 210 1.63 13.12 -9.07
CA GLN A 210 1.32 11.71 -9.31
C GLN A 210 1.71 11.29 -10.73
N GLY A 211 2.08 10.03 -10.87
CA GLY A 211 2.47 9.35 -12.09
C GLY A 211 3.03 7.98 -11.76
N ARG A 212 3.53 7.25 -12.73
CA ARG A 212 4.12 5.93 -12.46
C ARG A 212 5.24 6.05 -11.42
N GLY A 213 5.29 5.08 -10.49
CA GLY A 213 6.24 5.09 -9.38
C GLY A 213 5.83 6.00 -8.23
N SER A 214 4.60 6.52 -8.20
CA SER A 214 4.06 7.25 -7.05
C SER A 214 2.88 6.54 -6.41
N VAL A 215 2.68 6.78 -5.11
CA VAL A 215 1.48 6.32 -4.40
C VAL A 215 0.30 7.20 -4.81
N HIS A 216 -0.81 6.55 -5.19
CA HIS A 216 -2.06 7.22 -5.51
C HIS A 216 -2.80 7.63 -4.24
N HIS A 217 -2.95 6.69 -3.30
CA HIS A 217 -3.59 6.94 -2.01
C HIS A 217 -3.16 5.93 -0.94
N ILE A 218 -3.41 6.29 0.31
CA ILE A 218 -3.26 5.42 1.48
C ILE A 218 -4.63 5.21 2.09
N ALA A 219 -5.02 3.95 2.29
CA ALA A 219 -6.25 3.58 2.96
C ALA A 219 -6.00 3.21 4.42
N PHE A 220 -6.76 3.82 5.31
CA PHE A 220 -6.80 3.49 6.73
C PHE A 220 -7.98 2.58 7.03
N ARG A 221 -7.82 1.70 8.01
CA ARG A 221 -8.78 0.67 8.38
C ARG A 221 -9.98 1.24 9.13
N ALA A 222 -11.16 0.80 8.73
CA ALA A 222 -12.35 0.77 9.55
C ALA A 222 -12.83 -0.69 9.65
N LYS A 223 -13.21 -1.13 10.83
CA LYS A 223 -13.69 -2.50 11.04
C LYS A 223 -14.93 -2.83 10.18
N ASP A 224 -15.84 -1.85 10.09
CA ASP A 224 -17.13 -1.97 9.41
C ASP A 224 -17.66 -0.58 9.03
N ASP A 225 -18.85 -0.54 8.41
CA ASP A 225 -19.49 0.71 7.99
C ASP A 225 -19.80 1.66 9.15
N ALA A 226 -20.12 1.11 10.33
CA ALA A 226 -20.44 1.94 11.49
C ALA A 226 -19.21 2.71 11.98
N GLU A 227 -18.04 2.05 12.07
CA GLU A 227 -16.79 2.71 12.41
C GLU A 227 -16.36 3.70 11.31
N GLN A 228 -16.49 3.32 10.03
CA GLN A 228 -16.23 4.21 8.90
C GLN A 228 -17.10 5.48 8.97
N GLY A 229 -18.38 5.34 9.28
CA GLY A 229 -19.29 6.46 9.42
C GLY A 229 -18.89 7.42 10.58
N VAL A 230 -18.44 6.88 11.71
CA VAL A 230 -17.91 7.68 12.83
C VAL A 230 -16.65 8.44 12.41
N MET A 231 -15.72 7.80 11.69
CA MET A 231 -14.52 8.46 11.18
C MET A 231 -14.86 9.57 10.18
N ALA A 232 -15.78 9.32 9.25
CA ALA A 232 -16.26 10.33 8.30
C ALA A 232 -16.90 11.52 8.99
N GLN A 233 -17.72 11.29 10.01
CA GLN A 233 -18.33 12.36 10.80
C GLN A 233 -17.27 13.22 11.52
N LYS A 234 -16.23 12.63 12.09
CA LYS A 234 -15.12 13.38 12.71
C LYS A 234 -14.37 14.25 11.68
N LEU A 235 -14.13 13.73 10.46
CA LEU A 235 -13.52 14.53 9.39
C LEU A 235 -14.32 15.80 9.11
N VAL A 236 -15.66 15.70 9.06
CA VAL A 236 -16.52 16.85 8.82
C VAL A 236 -16.56 17.79 10.02
N SER A 237 -16.88 17.25 11.22
CA SER A 237 -17.18 18.07 12.41
C SER A 237 -15.95 18.69 13.04
N ASN A 238 -14.81 17.97 13.06
CA ASN A 238 -13.62 18.40 13.80
C ASN A 238 -12.54 19.00 12.88
N HIS A 239 -12.53 18.61 11.59
CA HIS A 239 -11.50 19.00 10.65
C HIS A 239 -12.01 19.82 9.44
N GLY A 240 -13.34 19.98 9.29
CA GLY A 240 -13.95 20.74 8.20
C GLY A 240 -13.67 20.14 6.80
N LEU A 241 -13.41 18.83 6.74
CA LEU A 241 -13.14 18.12 5.49
C LEU A 241 -14.42 17.51 4.93
N HIS A 242 -14.48 17.37 3.62
CA HIS A 242 -15.63 16.82 2.92
C HIS A 242 -15.25 15.51 2.23
N PRO A 243 -15.36 14.35 2.93
CA PRO A 243 -15.13 13.06 2.31
C PRO A 243 -16.20 12.75 1.25
N THR A 244 -15.86 11.88 0.30
CA THR A 244 -16.84 11.38 -0.69
C THR A 244 -17.94 10.57 0.00
N GLU A 245 -19.02 10.33 -0.74
CA GLU A 245 -19.94 9.26 -0.39
C GLU A 245 -19.21 7.90 -0.36
N GLN A 246 -19.76 6.95 0.38
CA GLN A 246 -19.24 5.58 0.41
C GLN A 246 -19.33 4.93 -0.97
N LYS A 247 -18.25 4.35 -1.42
CA LYS A 247 -18.15 3.60 -2.68
C LYS A 247 -17.95 2.12 -2.41
N ASP A 248 -18.73 1.27 -3.04
CA ASP A 248 -18.50 -0.17 -3.05
C ASP A 248 -17.33 -0.50 -3.99
N ARG A 249 -16.30 -1.13 -3.43
CA ARG A 249 -15.11 -1.60 -4.15
C ARG A 249 -15.06 -3.14 -4.24
N ASN A 250 -16.21 -3.79 -4.04
CA ASN A 250 -16.40 -5.24 -4.06
C ASN A 250 -15.75 -5.96 -2.86
N TYR A 251 -14.50 -5.67 -2.53
CA TYR A 251 -13.72 -6.31 -1.46
C TYR A 251 -13.73 -5.52 -0.16
N PHE A 252 -14.07 -4.26 -0.21
CA PHE A 252 -14.21 -3.31 0.88
C PHE A 252 -15.05 -2.12 0.43
N ARG A 253 -15.53 -1.34 1.38
CA ARG A 253 -16.21 -0.07 1.10
C ARG A 253 -15.32 1.09 1.46
N SER A 254 -15.32 2.13 0.63
CA SER A 254 -14.32 3.19 0.64
C SER A 254 -14.95 4.57 0.71
N ILE A 255 -14.35 5.44 1.52
CA ILE A 255 -14.60 6.88 1.55
C ILE A 255 -13.26 7.57 1.30
N TYR A 256 -13.22 8.54 0.41
CA TYR A 256 -11.99 9.26 0.04
C TYR A 256 -12.03 10.70 0.48
N PHE A 257 -10.88 11.22 0.89
CA PHE A 257 -10.69 12.64 1.14
C PHE A 257 -9.24 13.03 0.94
N ARG A 258 -9.02 14.29 0.56
CA ARG A 258 -7.67 14.83 0.49
C ARG A 258 -7.36 15.50 1.82
N GLU A 259 -6.33 14.98 2.51
CA GLU A 259 -5.88 15.54 3.76
C GLU A 259 -5.18 16.89 3.54
N PRO A 260 -5.04 17.78 4.57
CA PRO A 260 -4.55 19.14 4.39
C PRO A 260 -3.15 19.29 3.79
N GLY A 261 -2.29 18.29 3.94
CA GLY A 261 -0.94 18.27 3.33
C GLY A 261 -0.96 17.96 1.84
N GLY A 262 -2.08 17.45 1.31
CA GLY A 262 -2.28 17.17 -0.11
C GLY A 262 -2.32 15.70 -0.48
N VAL A 263 -2.03 14.78 0.43
CA VAL A 263 -2.09 13.32 0.18
C VAL A 263 -3.54 12.86 0.11
N LEU A 264 -3.86 11.99 -0.82
CA LEU A 264 -5.19 11.37 -0.90
C LEU A 264 -5.25 10.24 0.14
N PHE A 265 -6.18 10.38 1.09
CA PHE A 265 -6.50 9.36 2.08
C PHE A 265 -7.81 8.68 1.75
N GLU A 266 -7.89 7.43 2.14
CA GLU A 266 -9.08 6.59 2.07
C GLU A 266 -9.38 6.04 3.46
N ILE A 267 -10.65 5.79 3.75
CA ILE A 267 -11.10 4.94 4.87
C ILE A 267 -11.73 3.70 4.24
N ALA A 268 -11.11 2.54 4.43
CA ALA A 268 -11.57 1.28 3.87
C ALA A 268 -12.07 0.34 4.97
N THR A 269 -13.21 -0.33 4.74
CA THR A 269 -13.71 -1.36 5.66
C THR A 269 -12.92 -2.65 5.54
N ASP A 270 -12.70 -3.36 6.65
CA ASP A 270 -12.04 -4.68 6.64
C ASP A 270 -12.86 -5.78 5.96
N ILE A 271 -14.15 -5.54 5.70
CA ILE A 271 -15.12 -6.48 5.16
C ILE A 271 -15.64 -6.01 3.79
N PRO A 272 -16.05 -6.95 2.89
CA PRO A 272 -16.14 -8.41 3.05
C PRO A 272 -14.82 -9.17 2.86
N GLY A 273 -13.76 -8.58 2.28
CA GLY A 273 -12.50 -9.22 1.97
C GLY A 273 -12.44 -9.89 0.59
N PHE A 274 -11.28 -10.43 0.23
CA PHE A 274 -11.00 -10.91 -1.13
C PHE A 274 -11.59 -12.28 -1.46
N ALA A 275 -11.98 -13.06 -0.46
CA ALA A 275 -12.57 -14.38 -0.67
C ALA A 275 -14.07 -14.35 -1.03
N VAL A 276 -14.65 -13.16 -1.23
CA VAL A 276 -16.07 -12.98 -1.54
C VAL A 276 -16.46 -13.54 -2.91
N ASP A 277 -15.55 -13.53 -3.87
CA ASP A 277 -15.81 -13.95 -5.27
C ASP A 277 -14.82 -15.01 -5.79
N GLU A 278 -13.90 -15.47 -4.94
CA GLU A 278 -12.86 -16.42 -5.31
C GLU A 278 -12.35 -17.16 -4.06
N PRO A 279 -12.23 -18.52 -4.08
CA PRO A 279 -11.64 -19.24 -2.96
C PRO A 279 -10.23 -18.79 -2.62
N VAL A 280 -9.85 -18.87 -1.35
CA VAL A 280 -8.50 -18.44 -0.88
C VAL A 280 -7.39 -19.13 -1.67
N GLU A 281 -7.56 -20.42 -2.00
CA GLU A 281 -6.55 -21.24 -2.70
C GLU A 281 -6.29 -20.76 -4.13
N THR A 282 -7.26 -20.09 -4.74
CA THR A 282 -7.22 -19.65 -6.14
C THR A 282 -7.17 -18.14 -6.31
N LEU A 283 -7.01 -17.37 -5.22
CA LEU A 283 -6.92 -15.91 -5.29
C LEU A 283 -5.92 -15.44 -6.36
N GLY A 284 -6.34 -14.48 -7.18
CA GLY A 284 -5.54 -13.84 -8.19
C GLY A 284 -5.39 -14.60 -9.52
N ARG A 285 -5.96 -15.80 -9.66
CA ARG A 285 -5.88 -16.56 -10.91
C ARG A 285 -6.72 -15.94 -12.03
N ASP A 286 -8.00 -15.73 -11.77
CA ASP A 286 -8.94 -15.26 -12.78
C ASP A 286 -9.09 -13.75 -12.77
N LEU A 287 -9.45 -13.18 -13.93
CA LEU A 287 -9.94 -11.81 -13.98
C LEU A 287 -11.32 -11.75 -13.31
N LYS A 288 -11.42 -11.01 -12.22
CA LYS A 288 -12.68 -10.74 -11.53
C LYS A 288 -13.21 -9.38 -11.91
N LEU A 289 -14.48 -9.31 -12.26
CA LEU A 289 -15.17 -8.08 -12.57
C LEU A 289 -16.35 -7.88 -11.60
N PRO A 290 -16.65 -6.65 -11.21
CA PRO A 290 -17.88 -6.39 -10.48
C PRO A 290 -19.09 -6.67 -11.39
N SER A 291 -20.24 -6.97 -10.80
CA SER A 291 -21.45 -7.41 -11.52
C SER A 291 -21.88 -6.45 -12.63
N PHE A 292 -21.69 -5.14 -12.46
CA PHE A 292 -22.06 -4.15 -13.47
C PHE A 292 -21.10 -4.10 -14.67
N LEU A 293 -19.89 -4.66 -14.58
CA LEU A 293 -18.93 -4.79 -15.69
C LEU A 293 -18.95 -6.17 -16.36
N GLU A 294 -19.54 -7.19 -15.74
CA GLU A 294 -19.62 -8.53 -16.32
C GLU A 294 -20.25 -8.60 -17.72
N PRO A 295 -21.30 -7.81 -18.07
CA PRO A 295 -21.82 -7.77 -19.43
C PRO A 295 -20.79 -7.34 -20.49
N HIS A 296 -19.74 -6.60 -20.09
CA HIS A 296 -18.69 -6.07 -20.97
C HIS A 296 -17.39 -6.89 -20.92
N ARG A 297 -17.38 -8.07 -20.27
CA ARG A 297 -16.17 -8.89 -20.05
C ARG A 297 -15.33 -9.08 -21.29
N LYS A 298 -15.93 -9.48 -22.41
CA LYS A 298 -15.20 -9.74 -23.66
C LYS A 298 -14.51 -8.51 -24.24
N GLU A 299 -15.16 -7.36 -24.13
CA GLU A 299 -14.60 -6.07 -24.56
C GLU A 299 -13.42 -5.67 -23.68
N ILE A 300 -13.59 -5.83 -22.37
CA ILE A 300 -12.55 -5.54 -21.37
C ILE A 300 -11.35 -6.47 -21.57
N GLU A 301 -11.57 -7.78 -21.66
CA GLU A 301 -10.49 -8.76 -21.90
C GLU A 301 -9.75 -8.50 -23.22
N GLY A 302 -10.45 -7.98 -24.23
CA GLY A 302 -9.87 -7.66 -25.55
C GLY A 302 -8.92 -6.47 -25.54
N VAL A 303 -9.00 -5.57 -24.56
CA VAL A 303 -8.12 -4.38 -24.45
C VAL A 303 -7.05 -4.52 -23.38
N LEU A 304 -7.23 -5.41 -22.42
CA LEU A 304 -6.27 -5.62 -21.35
C LEU A 304 -5.00 -6.35 -21.86
N PRO A 305 -3.79 -5.92 -21.45
CA PRO A 305 -2.56 -6.60 -21.79
C PRO A 305 -2.51 -8.05 -21.28
N VAL A 306 -1.95 -8.97 -22.07
CA VAL A 306 -1.78 -10.36 -21.64
C VAL A 306 -0.68 -10.44 -20.57
N LEU A 307 -0.97 -11.07 -19.44
CA LEU A 307 -0.01 -11.32 -18.36
C LEU A 307 0.55 -12.74 -18.47
N GLN A 308 1.88 -12.85 -18.56
CA GLN A 308 2.57 -14.14 -18.58
C GLN A 308 2.87 -14.62 -17.15
N GLY A 309 2.56 -15.90 -16.84
CA GLY A 309 2.88 -16.50 -15.55
C GLY A 309 1.94 -16.13 -14.40
N ALA A 310 0.93 -15.31 -14.63
CA ALA A 310 -0.29 -15.36 -13.83
C ALA A 310 -0.97 -16.68 -14.24
N ALA A 311 -1.09 -17.64 -13.31
CA ALA A 311 -1.69 -18.94 -13.61
C ALA A 311 -3.03 -18.71 -14.32
N SER A 312 -3.13 -19.25 -15.53
CA SER A 312 -4.40 -19.35 -16.27
C SER A 312 -5.23 -20.49 -15.67
#